data_d49758a421fff7953f157493f6f297b4
#
_entry.id   d49758a421fff7953f157493f6f297b4
#
_cell.length_a   1.000
_cell.length_b   1.000
_cell.length_c   1.000
_cell.angle_alpha   90.00
_cell.angle_beta   90.00
_cell.angle_gamma   90.00
#
_symmetry.space_group_name_H-M   'P 1'
#
loop_
_entity.id
_entity.type
_entity.pdbx_description
1 polymer ?
#
loop_
_entity_poly.entity_id
_entity_poly.type
_entity_poly.pdbx_seq_one_letter_code
_entity_poly.pdbx_strand_id
1 'polypeptide(L)'
;MYKVFLLLAALALSAVSCRRAASGALGGERSVLAVCADSAELYIDRQDFSAAMMQLKHAEKFAGDTGDTLALYRVYHHIGWINETLGADERALQYFDKAMTAARAMARKDLMVDVLINQANVLYNMNRPDSAWHITLEAKKLYPHADRSQRSQIMKNIAYREMLAGELVTAEEHAYKAALLAEDSSAVGNAVSLLCYIYLKQNKDERAQMLMSILPKGDATLQYNRLLVKSDYLEKHGDYRGALDAYKQLKEMSDSLKSSGRNLDILRVQSRMDQEIQQREKLEQRLWFSLAIIVLLLVIFGLTVWYYRRIQALYKRFRDRISEVRQDLALMLGRRDATIEELKRSVDEKVGRLDALKEKLPARLAGDQNYDSIAQTKLGIDTLHAILCHSNISQMGRREQKAVAGVMWNIDRRLAAIIDNPDNALTPKETFFCIMERNGMPDAEKARSFCCSEQAVRSTKSRLGKKLDLAQIVHLSPSP
;
A
#
# COMPACT_ATOMS: atom_id res chain seq x y z
N MET A 1 -6.09 -10.94 21.81
CA MET A 1 -6.15 -10.25 20.50
C MET A 1 -5.12 -10.79 19.52
N TYR A 2 -3.84 -10.94 19.89
CA TYR A 2 -2.79 -11.50 19.03
C TYR A 2 -3.13 -12.93 18.52
N LYS A 3 -3.73 -13.78 19.37
CA LYS A 3 -4.17 -15.14 18.99
C LYS A 3 -5.32 -15.16 17.98
N VAL A 4 -6.22 -14.18 18.02
CA VAL A 4 -7.33 -14.07 17.06
C VAL A 4 -6.81 -13.57 15.70
N PHE A 5 -5.81 -12.68 15.70
CA PHE A 5 -5.17 -12.20 14.48
C PHE A 5 -4.37 -13.31 13.78
N LEU A 6 -3.66 -14.12 14.54
CA LEU A 6 -2.97 -15.32 14.03
C LEU A 6 -3.93 -16.35 13.48
N LEU A 7 -5.11 -16.53 14.10
CA LEU A 7 -6.15 -17.46 13.63
C LEU A 7 -6.79 -16.98 12.32
N LEU A 8 -7.06 -15.68 12.19
CA LEU A 8 -7.59 -15.08 10.94
C LEU A 8 -6.55 -15.08 9.81
N ALA A 9 -5.28 -14.82 10.11
CA ALA A 9 -4.19 -14.94 9.14
C ALA A 9 -3.95 -16.41 8.72
N ALA A 10 -4.06 -17.36 9.65
CA ALA A 10 -3.98 -18.79 9.36
C ALA A 10 -5.18 -19.27 8.54
N LEU A 11 -6.39 -18.77 8.80
CA LEU A 11 -7.59 -19.05 8.00
C LEU A 11 -7.51 -18.47 6.60
N ALA A 12 -6.96 -17.26 6.43
CA ALA A 12 -6.72 -16.66 5.11
C ALA A 12 -5.65 -17.44 4.32
N LEU A 13 -4.55 -17.86 4.98
CA LEU A 13 -3.52 -18.71 4.39
C LEU A 13 -4.01 -20.12 4.08
N SER A 14 -4.89 -20.71 4.91
CA SER A 14 -5.48 -22.02 4.64
C SER A 14 -6.50 -21.98 3.50
N ALA A 15 -7.26 -20.89 3.32
CA ALA A 15 -8.15 -20.71 2.17
C ALA A 15 -7.38 -20.62 0.84
N VAL A 16 -6.19 -19.97 0.84
CA VAL A 16 -5.28 -19.92 -0.33
C VAL A 16 -4.62 -21.29 -0.56
N SER A 17 -4.27 -22.01 0.51
CA SER A 17 -3.66 -23.34 0.43
C SER A 17 -4.66 -24.43 0.00
N CYS A 18 -5.94 -24.36 0.41
CA CYS A 18 -6.98 -25.29 -0.03
C CYS A 18 -7.29 -25.15 -1.52
N ARG A 19 -7.19 -23.94 -2.10
CA ARG A 19 -7.32 -23.76 -3.55
C ARG A 19 -6.18 -24.44 -4.33
N ARG A 20 -4.95 -24.41 -3.79
CA ARG A 20 -3.80 -25.13 -4.38
C ARG A 20 -3.85 -26.65 -4.19
N ALA A 21 -4.41 -27.11 -3.07
CA ALA A 21 -4.52 -28.54 -2.79
C ALA A 21 -5.65 -29.22 -3.58
N ALA A 22 -6.73 -28.51 -3.92
CA ALA A 22 -7.81 -29.05 -4.76
C ALA A 22 -7.37 -29.27 -6.21
N SER A 23 -6.34 -28.54 -6.71
CA SER A 23 -5.78 -28.74 -8.04
C SER A 23 -4.73 -29.85 -8.13
N GLY A 24 -4.22 -30.33 -6.97
CA GLY A 24 -3.17 -31.36 -6.92
C GLY A 24 -3.65 -32.78 -6.60
N ALA A 25 -4.94 -33.01 -6.34
CA ALA A 25 -5.42 -34.29 -5.81
C ALA A 25 -6.04 -35.27 -6.83
N LEU A 26 -6.03 -34.91 -8.13
CA LEU A 26 -6.50 -35.80 -9.20
C LEU A 26 -5.32 -36.38 -9.99
N GLY A 27 -4.64 -37.32 -9.38
CA GLY A 27 -3.67 -38.16 -10.10
C GLY A 27 -4.42 -39.03 -11.10
N GLY A 28 -4.30 -38.71 -12.42
CA GLY A 28 -4.74 -39.57 -13.50
C GLY A 28 -5.80 -38.98 -14.44
N GLU A 29 -6.54 -37.96 -14.10
CA GLU A 29 -7.45 -37.28 -15.02
C GLU A 29 -6.71 -36.17 -15.78
N ARG A 30 -6.82 -36.21 -17.13
CA ARG A 30 -6.29 -35.14 -17.99
C ARG A 30 -6.96 -33.81 -17.59
N SER A 31 -6.18 -32.75 -17.51
CA SER A 31 -6.72 -31.42 -17.19
C SER A 31 -7.77 -31.01 -18.25
N VAL A 32 -8.79 -30.26 -17.83
CA VAL A 32 -9.83 -29.74 -18.75
C VAL A 32 -9.15 -28.96 -19.89
N LEU A 33 -8.07 -28.25 -19.62
CA LEU A 33 -7.29 -27.57 -20.65
C LEU A 33 -6.71 -28.53 -21.69
N ALA A 34 -6.12 -29.65 -21.24
CA ALA A 34 -5.53 -30.63 -22.13
C ALA A 34 -6.61 -31.26 -23.03
N VAL A 35 -7.76 -31.60 -22.45
CA VAL A 35 -8.89 -32.16 -23.23
C VAL A 35 -9.42 -31.16 -24.25
N CYS A 36 -9.57 -29.89 -23.89
CA CYS A 36 -10.01 -28.86 -24.82
C CYS A 36 -8.95 -28.56 -25.89
N ALA A 37 -7.65 -28.59 -25.55
CA ALA A 37 -6.58 -28.43 -26.52
C ALA A 37 -6.54 -29.60 -27.53
N ASP A 38 -6.66 -30.85 -27.07
CA ASP A 38 -6.71 -32.04 -27.90
C ASP A 38 -7.93 -31.98 -28.84
N SER A 39 -9.09 -31.55 -28.31
CA SER A 39 -10.31 -31.38 -29.14
C SER A 39 -10.13 -30.29 -30.19
N ALA A 40 -9.49 -29.19 -29.84
CA ALA A 40 -9.23 -28.10 -30.77
C ALA A 40 -8.29 -28.53 -31.91
N GLU A 41 -7.25 -29.32 -31.65
CA GLU A 41 -6.36 -29.86 -32.66
C GLU A 41 -7.14 -30.71 -33.69
N LEU A 42 -8.07 -31.57 -33.23
CA LEU A 42 -8.93 -32.35 -34.12
C LEU A 42 -9.82 -31.47 -35.03
N TYR A 43 -10.29 -30.33 -34.50
CA TYR A 43 -11.05 -29.38 -35.32
C TYR A 43 -10.13 -28.60 -36.29
N ILE A 44 -8.91 -28.26 -35.88
CA ILE A 44 -7.89 -27.66 -36.76
C ILE A 44 -7.57 -28.56 -37.93
N ASP A 45 -7.35 -29.86 -37.69
CA ASP A 45 -7.07 -30.85 -38.73
C ASP A 45 -8.23 -30.96 -39.76
N ARG A 46 -9.46 -30.73 -39.29
CA ARG A 46 -10.67 -30.70 -40.14
C ARG A 46 -10.93 -29.31 -40.75
N GLN A 47 -10.07 -28.34 -40.53
CA GLN A 47 -10.24 -26.94 -40.95
C GLN A 47 -11.51 -26.29 -40.42
N ASP A 48 -12.05 -26.78 -39.29
CA ASP A 48 -13.15 -26.15 -38.56
C ASP A 48 -12.61 -25.22 -37.49
N PHE A 49 -12.06 -24.09 -37.91
CA PHE A 49 -11.47 -23.09 -37.02
C PHE A 49 -12.49 -22.46 -36.08
N SER A 50 -13.80 -22.51 -36.42
CA SER A 50 -14.84 -21.99 -35.53
C SER A 50 -14.99 -22.89 -34.30
N ALA A 51 -15.13 -24.19 -34.50
CA ALA A 51 -15.22 -25.14 -33.40
C ALA A 51 -13.91 -25.20 -32.59
N ALA A 52 -12.75 -25.16 -33.29
CA ALA A 52 -11.45 -25.07 -32.61
C ALA A 52 -11.34 -23.83 -31.69
N MET A 53 -11.69 -22.66 -32.23
CA MET A 53 -11.65 -21.42 -31.46
C MET A 53 -12.58 -21.46 -30.22
N MET A 54 -13.79 -22.04 -30.38
CA MET A 54 -14.70 -22.20 -29.22
C MET A 54 -14.08 -23.07 -28.12
N GLN A 55 -13.46 -24.20 -28.47
CA GLN A 55 -12.81 -25.07 -27.48
C GLN A 55 -11.62 -24.40 -26.82
N LEU A 56 -10.76 -23.70 -27.57
CA LEU A 56 -9.61 -22.99 -27.07
C LEU A 56 -10.01 -21.83 -26.14
N LYS A 57 -11.04 -21.07 -26.51
CA LYS A 57 -11.55 -19.98 -25.67
C LYS A 57 -12.26 -20.49 -24.42
N HIS A 58 -12.91 -21.66 -24.52
CA HIS A 58 -13.46 -22.31 -23.34
C HIS A 58 -12.33 -22.74 -22.38
N ALA A 59 -11.26 -23.33 -22.91
CA ALA A 59 -10.07 -23.67 -22.13
C ALA A 59 -9.44 -22.43 -21.47
N GLU A 60 -9.32 -21.31 -22.17
CA GLU A 60 -8.75 -20.08 -21.63
C GLU A 60 -9.50 -19.58 -20.39
N LYS A 61 -10.81 -19.82 -20.25
CA LYS A 61 -11.59 -19.47 -19.05
C LYS A 61 -11.10 -20.19 -17.79
N PHE A 62 -10.46 -21.34 -17.92
CA PHE A 62 -9.92 -22.15 -16.83
C PHE A 62 -8.40 -22.00 -16.65
N ALA A 63 -7.78 -21.12 -17.43
CA ALA A 63 -6.32 -20.94 -17.45
C ALA A 63 -5.72 -20.57 -16.07
N GLY A 64 -6.47 -19.81 -15.25
CA GLY A 64 -6.04 -19.40 -13.90
C GLY A 64 -6.14 -20.50 -12.84
N ASP A 65 -6.88 -21.57 -13.08
CA ASP A 65 -7.21 -22.58 -12.07
C ASP A 65 -6.35 -23.85 -12.20
N THR A 66 -5.51 -23.95 -13.23
CA THR A 66 -4.75 -25.17 -13.53
C THR A 66 -3.25 -24.93 -13.47
N GLY A 67 -2.51 -25.91 -12.90
CA GLY A 67 -1.04 -25.94 -12.95
C GLY A 67 -0.49 -26.50 -14.27
N ASP A 68 -1.34 -26.80 -15.27
CA ASP A 68 -0.94 -27.42 -16.54
C ASP A 68 -0.43 -26.37 -17.53
N THR A 69 0.81 -25.95 -17.33
CA THR A 69 1.46 -24.95 -18.17
C THR A 69 1.65 -25.40 -19.62
N LEU A 70 1.77 -26.72 -19.86
CA LEU A 70 1.92 -27.24 -21.22
C LEU A 70 0.60 -27.14 -22.00
N ALA A 71 -0.51 -27.52 -21.39
CA ALA A 71 -1.82 -27.36 -22.02
C ALA A 71 -2.13 -25.85 -22.24
N LEU A 72 -1.74 -24.99 -21.33
CA LEU A 72 -1.87 -23.54 -21.46
C LEU A 72 -1.07 -23.00 -22.66
N TYR A 73 0.18 -23.46 -22.81
CA TYR A 73 0.99 -23.16 -23.99
C TYR A 73 0.25 -23.55 -25.29
N ARG A 74 -0.24 -24.81 -25.39
CA ARG A 74 -0.95 -25.30 -26.57
C ARG A 74 -2.17 -24.43 -26.88
N VAL A 75 -2.97 -24.11 -25.90
CA VAL A 75 -4.14 -23.23 -26.03
C VAL A 75 -3.76 -21.89 -26.65
N TYR A 76 -2.79 -21.22 -26.08
CA TYR A 76 -2.38 -19.88 -26.56
C TYR A 76 -1.71 -19.96 -27.92
N HIS A 77 -0.89 -20.97 -28.17
CA HIS A 77 -0.23 -21.20 -29.46
C HIS A 77 -1.26 -21.41 -30.58
N HIS A 78 -2.25 -22.26 -30.35
CA HIS A 78 -3.29 -22.53 -31.37
C HIS A 78 -4.21 -21.33 -31.61
N ILE A 79 -4.57 -20.57 -30.58
CA ILE A 79 -5.31 -19.32 -30.77
C ILE A 79 -4.48 -18.32 -31.58
N GLY A 80 -3.18 -18.19 -31.29
CA GLY A 80 -2.26 -17.36 -32.06
C GLY A 80 -2.24 -17.78 -33.56
N TRP A 81 -2.05 -19.07 -33.81
CA TRP A 81 -1.99 -19.62 -35.15
C TRP A 81 -3.30 -19.45 -35.92
N ILE A 82 -4.46 -19.69 -35.30
CA ILE A 82 -5.76 -19.42 -35.93
C ILE A 82 -5.90 -17.94 -36.30
N ASN A 83 -5.52 -17.03 -35.41
CA ASN A 83 -5.59 -15.58 -35.69
C ASN A 83 -4.65 -15.18 -36.84
N GLU A 84 -3.43 -15.75 -36.92
CA GLU A 84 -2.53 -15.57 -38.08
C GLU A 84 -3.20 -16.02 -39.37
N THR A 85 -3.77 -17.23 -39.38
CA THR A 85 -4.47 -17.80 -40.55
C THR A 85 -5.66 -16.92 -41.01
N LEU A 86 -6.33 -16.25 -40.07
CA LEU A 86 -7.43 -15.33 -40.33
C LEU A 86 -6.98 -13.90 -40.68
N GLY A 87 -5.67 -13.62 -40.68
CA GLY A 87 -5.11 -12.29 -40.91
C GLY A 87 -5.35 -11.30 -39.78
N ALA A 88 -5.62 -11.78 -38.55
CA ALA A 88 -5.75 -10.97 -37.34
C ALA A 88 -4.38 -10.87 -36.63
N ASP A 89 -3.42 -10.31 -37.33
CA ASP A 89 -1.98 -10.35 -37.01
C ASP A 89 -1.65 -9.81 -35.62
N GLU A 90 -2.25 -8.67 -35.20
CA GLU A 90 -1.99 -8.10 -33.86
C GLU A 90 -2.48 -9.04 -32.74
N ARG A 91 -3.61 -9.71 -32.94
CA ARG A 91 -4.13 -10.72 -32.01
C ARG A 91 -3.24 -11.94 -31.97
N ALA A 92 -2.77 -12.38 -33.11
CA ALA A 92 -1.84 -13.50 -33.22
C ALA A 92 -0.60 -13.25 -32.39
N LEU A 93 0.05 -12.07 -32.50
CA LEU A 93 1.21 -11.68 -31.70
C LEU A 93 0.90 -11.69 -30.20
N GLN A 94 -0.25 -11.14 -29.78
CA GLN A 94 -0.64 -11.14 -28.37
C GLN A 94 -0.73 -12.55 -27.78
N TYR A 95 -1.29 -13.50 -28.54
CA TYR A 95 -1.41 -14.89 -28.08
C TYR A 95 -0.08 -15.62 -28.13
N PHE A 96 0.76 -15.36 -29.13
CA PHE A 96 2.13 -15.90 -29.16
C PHE A 96 2.97 -15.35 -27.96
N ASP A 97 2.78 -14.12 -27.52
CA ASP A 97 3.43 -13.59 -26.30
C ASP A 97 2.97 -14.37 -25.04
N LYS A 98 1.67 -14.69 -24.94
CA LYS A 98 1.17 -15.55 -23.86
C LYS A 98 1.77 -16.96 -23.92
N ALA A 99 1.85 -17.56 -25.11
CA ALA A 99 2.49 -18.85 -25.33
C ALA A 99 3.99 -18.83 -24.97
N MET A 100 4.71 -17.77 -25.35
CA MET A 100 6.11 -17.56 -24.98
C MET A 100 6.29 -17.53 -23.48
N THR A 101 5.39 -16.83 -22.75
CA THR A 101 5.43 -16.78 -21.30
C THR A 101 5.30 -18.17 -20.67
N ALA A 102 4.38 -19.00 -21.19
CA ALA A 102 4.20 -20.38 -20.74
C ALA A 102 5.42 -21.26 -21.08
N ALA A 103 5.99 -21.13 -22.29
CA ALA A 103 7.19 -21.86 -22.71
C ALA A 103 8.42 -21.50 -21.83
N ARG A 104 8.59 -20.24 -21.51
CA ARG A 104 9.64 -19.76 -20.59
C ARG A 104 9.46 -20.30 -19.18
N ALA A 105 8.23 -20.31 -18.65
CA ALA A 105 7.94 -20.86 -17.33
C ALA A 105 8.32 -22.35 -17.20
N MET A 106 8.22 -23.10 -18.31
CA MET A 106 8.64 -24.52 -18.41
C MET A 106 10.12 -24.70 -18.75
N ALA A 107 10.85 -23.63 -19.06
CA ALA A 107 12.21 -23.66 -19.60
C ALA A 107 12.34 -24.53 -20.89
N ARG A 108 11.26 -24.71 -21.66
CA ARG A 108 11.18 -25.51 -22.88
C ARG A 108 11.62 -24.69 -24.09
N LYS A 109 12.92 -24.80 -24.42
CA LYS A 109 13.53 -24.05 -25.52
C LYS A 109 12.99 -24.42 -26.90
N ASP A 110 12.62 -25.66 -27.09
CA ASP A 110 11.92 -26.14 -28.30
C ASP A 110 10.59 -25.41 -28.55
N LEU A 111 9.76 -25.24 -27.49
CA LEU A 111 8.51 -24.51 -27.60
C LEU A 111 8.73 -23.01 -27.80
N MET A 112 9.81 -22.46 -27.22
CA MET A 112 10.19 -21.06 -27.47
C MET A 112 10.57 -20.81 -28.93
N VAL A 113 11.28 -21.78 -29.58
CA VAL A 113 11.62 -21.72 -31.00
C VAL A 113 10.36 -21.66 -31.85
N ASP A 114 9.39 -22.53 -31.56
CA ASP A 114 8.13 -22.59 -32.28
C ASP A 114 7.38 -21.25 -32.26
N VAL A 115 7.27 -20.65 -31.07
CA VAL A 115 6.65 -19.33 -30.95
C VAL A 115 7.43 -18.25 -31.72
N LEU A 116 8.76 -18.22 -31.63
CA LEU A 116 9.59 -17.22 -32.33
C LEU A 116 9.42 -17.35 -33.89
N ILE A 117 9.32 -18.56 -34.41
CA ILE A 117 9.08 -18.78 -35.84
C ILE A 117 7.75 -18.16 -36.24
N ASN A 118 6.69 -18.42 -35.48
CA ASN A 118 5.35 -17.92 -35.80
C ASN A 118 5.26 -16.40 -35.64
N GLN A 119 5.88 -15.83 -34.60
CA GLN A 119 5.98 -14.37 -34.45
C GLN A 119 6.73 -13.71 -35.63
N ALA A 120 7.80 -14.33 -36.11
CA ALA A 120 8.53 -13.83 -37.28
C ALA A 120 7.66 -13.87 -38.53
N ASN A 121 6.91 -14.95 -38.75
CA ASN A 121 5.99 -15.09 -39.91
C ASN A 121 4.91 -13.99 -39.86
N VAL A 122 4.27 -13.78 -38.70
CA VAL A 122 3.25 -12.72 -38.54
C VAL A 122 3.86 -11.34 -38.82
N LEU A 123 5.06 -11.06 -38.34
CA LEU A 123 5.72 -9.78 -38.58
C LEU A 123 6.06 -9.56 -40.04
N TYR A 124 6.42 -10.62 -40.79
CA TYR A 124 6.56 -10.54 -42.24
C TYR A 124 5.22 -10.25 -42.92
N ASN A 125 4.12 -10.90 -42.51
CA ASN A 125 2.76 -10.63 -43.02
C ASN A 125 2.33 -9.19 -42.78
N MET A 126 2.73 -8.59 -41.63
CA MET A 126 2.50 -7.20 -41.29
C MET A 126 3.42 -6.20 -42.01
N ASN A 127 4.23 -6.67 -42.96
CA ASN A 127 5.25 -5.87 -43.66
C ASN A 127 6.24 -5.18 -42.71
N ARG A 128 6.68 -5.89 -41.65
CA ARG A 128 7.65 -5.43 -40.63
C ARG A 128 8.93 -6.28 -40.68
N PRO A 129 9.69 -6.26 -41.78
CA PRO A 129 10.80 -7.20 -42.04
C PRO A 129 11.95 -7.05 -41.02
N ASP A 130 12.22 -5.84 -40.54
CA ASP A 130 13.30 -5.63 -39.57
C ASP A 130 12.94 -6.21 -38.19
N SER A 131 11.69 -6.08 -37.75
CA SER A 131 11.21 -6.72 -36.53
C SER A 131 11.22 -8.24 -36.67
N ALA A 132 10.74 -8.76 -37.81
CA ALA A 132 10.77 -10.20 -38.11
C ALA A 132 12.20 -10.75 -38.11
N TRP A 133 13.16 -10.00 -38.66
CA TRP A 133 14.57 -10.38 -38.65
C TRP A 133 15.12 -10.49 -37.24
N HIS A 134 14.82 -9.50 -36.38
CA HIS A 134 15.24 -9.56 -35.00
C HIS A 134 14.74 -10.83 -34.29
N ILE A 135 13.47 -11.15 -34.44
CA ILE A 135 12.87 -12.38 -33.87
C ILE A 135 13.49 -13.64 -34.49
N THR A 136 13.78 -13.65 -35.80
CA THR A 136 14.45 -14.76 -36.48
C THR A 136 15.85 -15.00 -35.92
N LEU A 137 16.60 -13.93 -35.58
CA LEU A 137 17.91 -14.06 -34.95
C LEU A 137 17.81 -14.66 -33.53
N GLU A 138 16.76 -14.33 -32.78
CA GLU A 138 16.50 -14.98 -31.48
C GLU A 138 16.20 -16.47 -31.68
N ALA A 139 15.38 -16.86 -32.65
CA ALA A 139 15.15 -18.24 -33.00
C ALA A 139 16.45 -18.97 -33.42
N LYS A 140 17.32 -18.30 -34.19
CA LYS A 140 18.64 -18.83 -34.63
C LYS A 140 19.54 -19.14 -33.43
N LYS A 141 19.54 -18.32 -32.36
CA LYS A 141 20.29 -18.61 -31.14
C LYS A 141 19.85 -19.92 -30.48
N LEU A 142 18.59 -20.27 -30.63
CA LEU A 142 17.99 -21.51 -30.09
C LEU A 142 18.05 -22.68 -31.08
N TYR A 143 18.65 -22.53 -32.26
CA TYR A 143 18.75 -23.56 -33.31
C TYR A 143 19.19 -24.96 -32.81
N PRO A 144 20.14 -25.11 -31.86
CA PRO A 144 20.52 -26.42 -31.32
C PRO A 144 19.36 -27.18 -30.64
N HIS A 145 18.36 -26.45 -30.15
CA HIS A 145 17.18 -27.01 -29.48
C HIS A 145 15.97 -27.19 -30.42
N ALA A 146 16.08 -26.72 -31.65
CA ALA A 146 15.05 -26.81 -32.66
C ALA A 146 15.00 -28.24 -33.25
N ASP A 147 13.79 -28.74 -33.49
CA ASP A 147 13.57 -29.95 -34.28
C ASP A 147 13.86 -29.70 -35.75
N ARG A 148 13.72 -30.74 -36.58
CA ARG A 148 14.05 -30.67 -37.99
C ARG A 148 13.13 -29.72 -38.75
N SER A 149 11.83 -29.76 -38.47
CA SER A 149 10.84 -28.86 -39.07
C SER A 149 11.08 -27.41 -38.72
N GLN A 150 11.33 -27.13 -37.43
CA GLN A 150 11.67 -25.80 -36.92
C GLN A 150 12.97 -25.26 -37.53
N ARG A 151 14.01 -26.10 -37.68
CA ARG A 151 15.25 -25.76 -38.39
C ARG A 151 14.99 -25.35 -39.82
N SER A 152 14.11 -26.11 -40.55
CA SER A 152 13.68 -25.74 -41.88
C SER A 152 13.09 -24.32 -41.92
N GLN A 153 12.16 -24.03 -41.03
CA GLN A 153 11.49 -22.74 -41.01
C GLN A 153 12.46 -21.58 -40.62
N ILE A 154 13.38 -21.79 -39.67
CA ILE A 154 14.43 -20.81 -39.35
C ILE A 154 15.27 -20.52 -40.59
N MET A 155 15.73 -21.56 -41.34
CA MET A 155 16.51 -21.40 -42.58
C MET A 155 15.72 -20.65 -43.65
N LYS A 156 14.44 -20.98 -43.82
CA LYS A 156 13.55 -20.28 -44.75
C LYS A 156 13.44 -18.78 -44.42
N ASN A 157 13.24 -18.42 -43.14
CA ASN A 157 13.11 -17.02 -42.72
C ASN A 157 14.42 -16.25 -42.88
N ILE A 158 15.58 -16.90 -42.66
CA ILE A 158 16.90 -16.32 -42.96
C ILE A 158 17.04 -16.07 -44.47
N ALA A 159 16.77 -17.07 -45.26
CA ALA A 159 16.84 -16.97 -46.73
C ALA A 159 15.94 -15.86 -47.27
N TYR A 160 14.73 -15.73 -46.74
CA TYR A 160 13.81 -14.67 -47.12
C TYR A 160 14.39 -13.27 -46.81
N ARG A 161 14.96 -13.06 -45.62
CA ARG A 161 15.61 -11.80 -45.26
C ARG A 161 16.81 -11.47 -46.14
N GLU A 162 17.67 -12.48 -46.41
CA GLU A 162 18.85 -12.33 -47.28
C GLU A 162 18.42 -11.99 -48.71
N MET A 163 17.36 -12.64 -49.23
CA MET A 163 16.78 -12.29 -50.52
C MET A 163 16.29 -10.84 -50.57
N LEU A 164 15.63 -10.35 -49.53
CA LEU A 164 15.20 -8.95 -49.44
C LEU A 164 16.38 -7.98 -49.36
N ALA A 165 17.46 -8.39 -48.73
CA ALA A 165 18.73 -7.60 -48.67
C ALA A 165 19.53 -7.64 -49.98
N GLY A 166 19.15 -8.48 -50.94
CA GLY A 166 19.90 -8.67 -52.19
C GLY A 166 21.09 -9.64 -52.08
N GLU A 167 21.26 -10.31 -50.94
CA GLU A 167 22.30 -11.32 -50.69
C GLU A 167 21.87 -12.66 -51.28
N LEU A 168 21.74 -12.70 -52.63
CA LEU A 168 21.05 -13.78 -53.32
C LEU A 168 21.80 -15.14 -53.28
N VAL A 169 23.12 -15.14 -53.11
CA VAL A 169 23.91 -16.37 -53.03
C VAL A 169 23.73 -17.09 -51.72
N THR A 170 23.78 -16.35 -50.61
CA THR A 170 23.54 -16.90 -49.28
C THR A 170 22.07 -17.27 -49.09
N ALA A 171 21.14 -16.48 -49.64
CA ALA A 171 19.71 -16.78 -49.69
C ALA A 171 19.44 -18.11 -50.36
N GLU A 172 20.08 -18.39 -51.52
CA GLU A 172 19.96 -19.67 -52.25
C GLU A 172 20.41 -20.84 -51.37
N GLU A 173 21.55 -20.72 -50.71
CA GLU A 173 22.10 -21.74 -49.82
C GLU A 173 21.15 -22.05 -48.65
N HIS A 174 20.67 -21.01 -47.97
CA HIS A 174 19.75 -21.21 -46.86
C HIS A 174 18.37 -21.71 -47.29
N ALA A 175 17.84 -21.25 -48.40
CA ALA A 175 16.57 -21.76 -48.92
C ALA A 175 16.68 -23.23 -49.34
N TYR A 176 17.81 -23.65 -49.94
CA TYR A 176 18.08 -25.04 -50.25
C TYR A 176 18.17 -25.90 -48.96
N LYS A 177 18.86 -25.43 -47.95
CA LYS A 177 18.91 -26.09 -46.64
C LYS A 177 17.51 -26.20 -46.00
N ALA A 178 16.68 -25.16 -46.13
CA ALA A 178 15.29 -25.21 -45.66
C ALA A 178 14.51 -26.33 -46.39
N ALA A 179 14.63 -26.45 -47.71
CA ALA A 179 13.97 -27.50 -48.46
C ALA A 179 14.44 -28.91 -48.10
N LEU A 180 15.73 -29.10 -47.80
CA LEU A 180 16.29 -30.38 -47.36
C LEU A 180 15.84 -30.81 -45.97
N LEU A 181 15.57 -29.81 -45.09
CA LEU A 181 15.12 -30.06 -43.73
C LEU A 181 13.61 -30.19 -43.61
N ALA A 182 12.85 -29.76 -44.61
CA ALA A 182 11.40 -29.83 -44.61
C ALA A 182 10.92 -31.29 -44.56
N GLU A 183 9.90 -31.57 -43.76
CA GLU A 183 9.37 -32.90 -43.49
C GLU A 183 8.02 -33.16 -44.17
N ASP A 184 7.26 -32.10 -44.43
CA ASP A 184 5.96 -32.19 -45.09
C ASP A 184 5.94 -31.48 -46.46
N SER A 185 4.95 -31.81 -47.29
CA SER A 185 4.85 -31.28 -48.66
C SER A 185 4.64 -29.76 -48.69
N SER A 186 3.98 -29.18 -47.67
CA SER A 186 3.73 -27.75 -47.57
C SER A 186 5.03 -27.00 -47.26
N ALA A 187 5.80 -27.46 -46.28
CA ALA A 187 7.11 -26.90 -45.95
C ALA A 187 8.10 -26.99 -47.12
N VAL A 188 8.17 -28.14 -47.83
CA VAL A 188 8.95 -28.30 -49.06
C VAL A 188 8.49 -27.28 -50.11
N GLY A 189 7.19 -27.19 -50.34
CA GLY A 189 6.64 -26.28 -51.34
C GLY A 189 6.93 -24.81 -51.03
N ASN A 190 6.86 -24.40 -49.77
CA ASN A 190 7.18 -23.06 -49.35
C ASN A 190 8.69 -22.72 -49.56
N ALA A 191 9.57 -23.65 -49.21
CA ALA A 191 11.02 -23.47 -49.42
C ALA A 191 11.41 -23.45 -50.89
N VAL A 192 10.78 -24.34 -51.70
CA VAL A 192 10.99 -24.38 -53.17
C VAL A 192 10.44 -23.11 -53.83
N SER A 193 9.28 -22.60 -53.38
CA SER A 193 8.75 -21.34 -53.90
C SER A 193 9.72 -20.18 -53.62
N LEU A 194 10.34 -20.12 -52.42
CA LEU A 194 11.36 -19.13 -52.13
C LEU A 194 12.59 -19.30 -53.02
N LEU A 195 13.06 -20.51 -53.30
CA LEU A 195 14.12 -20.78 -54.27
C LEU A 195 13.77 -20.28 -55.67
N CYS A 196 12.54 -20.47 -56.12
CA CYS A 196 12.10 -19.91 -57.39
C CYS A 196 12.23 -18.39 -57.43
N TYR A 197 11.82 -17.69 -56.34
CA TYR A 197 11.99 -16.25 -56.26
C TYR A 197 13.44 -15.81 -56.30
N ILE A 198 14.32 -16.50 -55.58
CA ILE A 198 15.74 -16.22 -55.55
C ILE A 198 16.34 -16.41 -56.94
N TYR A 199 15.97 -17.49 -57.66
CA TYR A 199 16.44 -17.72 -59.01
C TYR A 199 15.95 -16.66 -59.99
N LEU A 200 14.69 -16.22 -59.90
CA LEU A 200 14.19 -15.11 -60.73
C LEU A 200 14.99 -13.82 -60.49
N LYS A 201 15.32 -13.51 -59.23
CA LYS A 201 16.14 -12.35 -58.89
C LYS A 201 17.60 -12.51 -59.35
N GLN A 202 18.13 -13.72 -59.45
CA GLN A 202 19.43 -14.04 -59.96
C GLN A 202 19.50 -14.12 -61.50
N ASN A 203 18.40 -13.93 -62.24
CA ASN A 203 18.26 -14.13 -63.64
C ASN A 203 18.57 -15.60 -64.10
N LYS A 204 18.32 -16.58 -63.21
CA LYS A 204 18.43 -18.02 -63.50
C LYS A 204 17.04 -18.56 -63.85
N ASP A 205 16.44 -18.03 -64.91
CA ASP A 205 15.02 -18.24 -65.25
C ASP A 205 14.67 -19.69 -65.61
N GLU A 206 15.58 -20.40 -66.24
CA GLU A 206 15.43 -21.82 -66.56
C GLU A 206 15.29 -22.68 -65.28
N ARG A 207 16.13 -22.39 -64.27
CA ARG A 207 16.05 -23.07 -62.97
C ARG A 207 14.76 -22.75 -62.23
N ALA A 208 14.33 -21.48 -62.25
CA ALA A 208 13.06 -21.07 -61.65
C ALA A 208 11.88 -21.83 -62.34
N GLN A 209 11.87 -21.89 -63.66
CA GLN A 209 10.82 -22.61 -64.44
C GLN A 209 10.79 -24.12 -64.14
N MET A 210 11.98 -24.74 -64.05
CA MET A 210 12.09 -26.16 -63.69
C MET A 210 11.50 -26.41 -62.29
N LEU A 211 11.87 -25.59 -61.27
CA LEU A 211 11.32 -25.72 -59.92
C LEU A 211 9.82 -25.46 -59.88
N MET A 212 9.31 -24.46 -60.61
CA MET A 212 7.85 -24.23 -60.71
C MET A 212 7.08 -25.43 -61.27
N SER A 213 7.68 -26.20 -62.21
CA SER A 213 7.04 -27.36 -62.79
C SER A 213 6.88 -28.53 -61.83
N ILE A 214 7.79 -28.66 -60.85
CA ILE A 214 7.80 -29.71 -59.83
C ILE A 214 7.08 -29.31 -58.53
N LEU A 215 6.69 -28.05 -58.38
CA LEU A 215 5.93 -27.60 -57.22
C LEU A 215 4.64 -28.44 -57.09
N PRO A 216 4.37 -29.05 -55.96
CA PRO A 216 3.18 -29.87 -55.76
C PRO A 216 1.91 -29.10 -56.12
N LYS A 217 0.95 -29.77 -56.75
CA LYS A 217 -0.41 -29.27 -56.90
C LYS A 217 -1.14 -29.56 -55.59
N GLY A 218 -0.75 -28.85 -54.55
CA GLY A 218 -1.20 -29.11 -53.18
C GLY A 218 -2.34 -28.22 -52.71
N ASP A 219 -2.27 -27.89 -51.44
CA ASP A 219 -3.26 -27.07 -50.74
C ASP A 219 -3.32 -25.62 -51.28
N ALA A 220 -4.23 -24.84 -50.72
CA ALA A 220 -4.45 -23.43 -51.09
C ALA A 220 -3.18 -22.59 -50.96
N THR A 221 -2.33 -22.85 -49.97
CA THR A 221 -1.08 -22.11 -49.73
C THR A 221 -0.09 -22.35 -50.84
N LEU A 222 0.07 -23.59 -51.29
CA LEU A 222 0.95 -23.92 -52.38
C LEU A 222 0.46 -23.37 -53.73
N GLN A 223 -0.87 -23.39 -53.97
CA GLN A 223 -1.47 -22.74 -55.13
C GLN A 223 -1.23 -21.24 -55.12
N TYR A 224 -1.37 -20.57 -53.96
CA TYR A 224 -1.08 -19.16 -53.78
C TYR A 224 0.37 -18.85 -54.12
N ASN A 225 1.32 -19.56 -53.51
CA ASN A 225 2.75 -19.37 -53.76
C ASN A 225 3.11 -19.63 -55.24
N ARG A 226 2.52 -20.63 -55.86
CA ARG A 226 2.74 -20.93 -57.28
C ARG A 226 2.23 -19.81 -58.19
N LEU A 227 1.04 -19.28 -57.93
CA LEU A 227 0.48 -18.15 -58.70
C LEU A 227 1.34 -16.90 -58.52
N LEU A 228 1.84 -16.67 -57.33
CA LEU A 228 2.69 -15.53 -57.01
C LEU A 228 4.03 -15.61 -57.79
N VAL A 229 4.74 -16.74 -57.72
CA VAL A 229 5.96 -16.97 -58.51
C VAL A 229 5.71 -16.88 -60.01
N LYS A 230 4.56 -17.41 -60.47
CA LYS A 230 4.14 -17.35 -61.89
C LYS A 230 3.90 -15.91 -62.35
N SER A 231 3.25 -15.11 -61.52
CA SER A 231 2.98 -13.70 -61.82
C SER A 231 4.31 -12.93 -62.02
N ASP A 232 5.27 -13.07 -61.08
CA ASP A 232 6.56 -12.41 -61.18
C ASP A 232 7.40 -12.90 -62.37
N TYR A 233 7.34 -14.18 -62.67
CA TYR A 233 8.00 -14.76 -63.85
C TYR A 233 7.47 -14.13 -65.13
N LEU A 234 6.13 -14.08 -65.31
CA LEU A 234 5.49 -13.54 -66.51
C LEU A 234 5.75 -12.03 -66.64
N GLU A 235 5.67 -11.27 -65.52
CA GLU A 235 5.98 -9.84 -65.52
C GLU A 235 7.42 -9.59 -65.99
N LYS A 236 8.38 -10.34 -65.48
CA LYS A 236 9.80 -10.24 -65.82
C LYS A 236 10.04 -10.51 -67.30
N HIS A 237 9.23 -11.39 -67.93
CA HIS A 237 9.38 -11.72 -69.36
C HIS A 237 8.47 -10.89 -70.27
N GLY A 238 7.83 -9.85 -69.75
CA GLY A 238 7.01 -8.90 -70.52
C GLY A 238 5.61 -9.40 -70.88
N ASP A 239 5.21 -10.58 -70.39
CA ASP A 239 3.80 -11.04 -70.49
C ASP A 239 2.96 -10.42 -69.41
N TYR A 240 2.72 -9.14 -69.49
CA TYR A 240 1.96 -8.36 -68.50
C TYR A 240 0.47 -8.84 -68.44
N ARG A 241 -0.06 -9.41 -69.54
CA ARG A 241 -1.44 -9.93 -69.55
C ARG A 241 -1.53 -11.19 -68.70
N GLY A 242 -0.62 -12.12 -68.91
CA GLY A 242 -0.55 -13.36 -68.13
C GLY A 242 -0.22 -13.08 -66.67
N ALA A 243 0.67 -12.13 -66.40
CA ALA A 243 0.99 -11.68 -65.04
C ALA A 243 -0.24 -11.13 -64.34
N LEU A 244 -1.02 -10.24 -64.98
CA LEU A 244 -2.24 -9.67 -64.45
C LEU A 244 -3.30 -10.73 -64.17
N ASP A 245 -3.45 -11.73 -65.07
CA ASP A 245 -4.42 -12.83 -64.86
C ASP A 245 -3.99 -13.71 -63.66
N ALA A 246 -2.72 -14.01 -63.51
CA ALA A 246 -2.20 -14.71 -62.33
C ALA A 246 -2.42 -13.91 -61.06
N TYR A 247 -2.20 -12.60 -61.10
CA TYR A 247 -2.43 -11.72 -59.95
C TYR A 247 -3.91 -11.59 -59.57
N LYS A 248 -4.83 -11.55 -60.56
CA LYS A 248 -6.27 -11.57 -60.30
C LYS A 248 -6.68 -12.86 -59.60
N GLN A 249 -6.20 -14.01 -60.03
CA GLN A 249 -6.46 -15.31 -59.38
C GLN A 249 -5.90 -15.32 -57.96
N LEU A 250 -4.72 -14.77 -57.73
CA LEU A 250 -4.13 -14.56 -56.40
C LEU A 250 -5.02 -13.73 -55.50
N LYS A 251 -5.49 -12.60 -56.02
CA LYS A 251 -6.36 -11.69 -55.29
C LYS A 251 -7.69 -12.35 -54.94
N GLU A 252 -8.34 -12.99 -55.89
CA GLU A 252 -9.59 -13.71 -55.65
C GLU A 252 -9.42 -14.80 -54.61
N MET A 253 -8.31 -15.53 -54.63
CA MET A 253 -7.98 -16.55 -53.65
C MET A 253 -7.73 -15.94 -52.26
N SER A 254 -6.97 -14.85 -52.18
CA SER A 254 -6.75 -14.11 -50.93
C SER A 254 -8.04 -13.52 -50.36
N ASP A 255 -8.86 -12.92 -51.22
CA ASP A 255 -10.14 -12.33 -50.84
C ASP A 255 -11.16 -13.42 -50.41
N SER A 256 -11.17 -14.57 -51.06
CA SER A 256 -11.97 -15.72 -50.64
C SER A 256 -11.57 -16.26 -49.28
N LEU A 257 -10.27 -16.30 -48.95
CA LEU A 257 -9.77 -16.69 -47.65
C LEU A 257 -10.12 -15.64 -46.56
N LYS A 258 -10.03 -14.35 -46.89
CA LYS A 258 -10.31 -13.25 -45.96
C LYS A 258 -11.80 -12.95 -45.77
N SER A 259 -12.60 -13.08 -46.84
CA SER A 259 -14.03 -12.70 -46.89
C SER A 259 -14.99 -13.84 -46.59
N SER A 260 -14.51 -15.05 -46.31
CA SER A 260 -15.43 -16.13 -45.95
C SER A 260 -16.17 -15.67 -44.68
N GLY A 261 -17.53 -15.66 -44.75
CA GLY A 261 -18.38 -15.27 -43.61
C GLY A 261 -18.04 -16.05 -42.34
N ARG A 262 -17.43 -17.23 -42.48
CA ARG A 262 -16.86 -18.03 -41.39
C ARG A 262 -15.77 -17.33 -40.62
N ASN A 263 -14.87 -16.55 -41.29
CA ASN A 263 -13.79 -15.82 -40.62
C ASN A 263 -14.32 -14.69 -39.73
N LEU A 264 -15.34 -13.98 -40.21
CA LEU A 264 -16.02 -12.95 -39.41
C LEU A 264 -16.76 -13.56 -38.22
N ASP A 265 -17.37 -14.73 -38.38
CA ASP A 265 -18.05 -15.40 -37.28
C ASP A 265 -17.07 -15.95 -36.26
N ILE A 266 -15.90 -16.45 -36.63
CA ILE A 266 -14.84 -16.86 -35.70
C ILE A 266 -14.35 -15.68 -34.89
N LEU A 267 -14.06 -14.56 -35.55
CA LEU A 267 -13.61 -13.33 -34.85
C LEU A 267 -14.70 -12.75 -33.94
N ARG A 268 -15.97 -12.87 -34.30
CA ARG A 268 -17.11 -12.49 -33.44
C ARG A 268 -17.21 -13.39 -32.22
N VAL A 269 -17.11 -14.71 -32.40
CA VAL A 269 -17.10 -15.69 -31.30
C VAL A 269 -15.95 -15.37 -30.34
N GLN A 270 -14.75 -15.20 -30.87
CA GLN A 270 -13.58 -14.82 -30.06
C GLN A 270 -13.84 -13.54 -29.31
N SER A 271 -14.34 -12.49 -29.97
CA SER A 271 -14.59 -11.18 -29.32
C SER A 271 -15.62 -11.25 -28.19
N ARG A 272 -16.70 -12.04 -28.36
CA ARG A 272 -17.70 -12.26 -27.31
C ARG A 272 -17.09 -12.98 -26.11
N MET A 273 -16.33 -14.03 -26.35
CA MET A 273 -15.69 -14.81 -25.30
C MET A 273 -14.60 -14.00 -24.58
N ASP A 274 -13.84 -13.17 -25.31
CA ASP A 274 -12.88 -12.23 -24.70
C ASP A 274 -13.58 -11.23 -23.76
N GLN A 275 -14.75 -10.72 -24.18
CA GLN A 275 -15.55 -9.83 -23.31
C GLN A 275 -16.03 -10.54 -22.05
N GLU A 276 -16.50 -11.80 -22.16
CA GLU A 276 -16.91 -12.59 -20.99
C GLU A 276 -15.73 -12.85 -20.03
N ILE A 277 -14.56 -13.20 -20.56
CA ILE A 277 -13.34 -13.42 -19.76
C ILE A 277 -12.95 -12.12 -19.03
N GLN A 278 -12.90 -10.99 -19.75
CA GLN A 278 -12.59 -9.69 -19.15
C GLN A 278 -13.61 -9.26 -18.08
N GLN A 279 -14.90 -9.55 -18.30
CA GLN A 279 -15.92 -9.25 -17.29
C GLN A 279 -15.69 -10.07 -16.02
N ARG A 280 -15.36 -11.35 -16.18
CA ARG A 280 -15.05 -12.24 -15.05
C ARG A 280 -13.81 -11.77 -14.28
N GLU A 281 -12.73 -11.45 -14.98
CA GLU A 281 -11.51 -10.91 -14.37
C GLU A 281 -11.76 -9.60 -13.60
N LYS A 282 -12.55 -8.68 -14.22
CA LYS A 282 -12.94 -7.43 -13.53
C LYS A 282 -13.79 -7.69 -12.29
N LEU A 283 -14.64 -8.70 -12.32
CA LEU A 283 -15.49 -9.06 -11.17
C LEU A 283 -14.64 -9.68 -10.06
N GLU A 284 -13.71 -10.54 -10.39
CA GLU A 284 -12.73 -11.10 -9.45
C GLU A 284 -11.85 -10.02 -8.82
N GLN A 285 -11.34 -9.09 -9.63
CA GLN A 285 -10.58 -7.95 -9.12
C GLN A 285 -11.41 -7.09 -8.15
N ARG A 286 -12.67 -6.80 -8.47
CA ARG A 286 -13.58 -6.05 -7.57
C ARG A 286 -13.82 -6.80 -6.26
N LEU A 287 -13.98 -8.12 -6.30
CA LEU A 287 -14.12 -8.94 -5.09
C LEU A 287 -12.86 -8.88 -4.23
N TRP A 288 -11.68 -8.99 -4.83
CA TRP A 288 -10.40 -8.86 -4.11
C TRP A 288 -10.22 -7.46 -3.50
N PHE A 289 -10.57 -6.40 -4.23
CA PHE A 289 -10.55 -5.03 -3.70
C PHE A 289 -11.52 -4.85 -2.54
N SER A 290 -12.75 -5.35 -2.65
CA SER A 290 -13.73 -5.26 -1.55
C SER A 290 -13.27 -6.04 -0.32
N LEU A 291 -12.69 -7.22 -0.49
CA LEU A 291 -12.12 -8.02 0.59
C LEU A 291 -10.95 -7.28 1.27
N ALA A 292 -10.06 -6.67 0.49
CA ALA A 292 -8.96 -5.87 1.02
C ALA A 292 -9.44 -4.67 1.84
N ILE A 293 -10.50 -3.98 1.38
CA ILE A 293 -11.12 -2.88 2.13
C ILE A 293 -11.73 -3.38 3.44
N ILE A 294 -12.44 -4.52 3.43
CA ILE A 294 -13.02 -5.11 4.66
C ILE A 294 -11.92 -5.44 5.66
N VAL A 295 -10.81 -6.06 5.21
CA VAL A 295 -9.67 -6.38 6.08
C VAL A 295 -9.06 -5.10 6.65
N LEU A 296 -8.89 -4.06 5.84
CA LEU A 296 -8.38 -2.76 6.30
C LEU A 296 -9.28 -2.14 7.36
N LEU A 297 -10.61 -2.15 7.15
CA LEU A 297 -11.57 -1.64 8.13
C LEU A 297 -11.52 -2.43 9.44
N LEU A 298 -11.37 -3.76 9.39
CA LEU A 298 -11.21 -4.59 10.58
C LEU A 298 -9.92 -4.26 11.34
N VAL A 299 -8.83 -3.99 10.63
CA VAL A 299 -7.56 -3.55 11.24
C VAL A 299 -7.73 -2.20 11.92
N ILE A 300 -8.34 -1.22 11.24
CA ILE A 300 -8.61 0.11 11.81
C ILE A 300 -9.51 -0.03 13.06
N PHE A 301 -10.57 -0.82 12.97
CA PHE A 301 -11.45 -1.07 14.12
C PHE A 301 -10.69 -1.73 15.29
N GLY A 302 -9.86 -2.72 15.01
CA GLY A 302 -9.00 -3.35 16.02
C GLY A 302 -8.04 -2.36 16.69
N LEU A 303 -7.40 -1.48 15.91
CA LEU A 303 -6.53 -0.43 16.40
C LEU A 303 -7.29 0.62 17.25
N THR A 304 -8.48 1.03 16.82
CA THR A 304 -9.31 1.99 17.58
C THR A 304 -9.74 1.41 18.92
N VAL A 305 -10.20 0.15 18.95
CA VAL A 305 -10.56 -0.55 20.20
C VAL A 305 -9.33 -0.72 21.10
N TRP A 306 -8.18 -1.08 20.56
CA TRP A 306 -6.93 -1.20 21.32
C TRP A 306 -6.50 0.15 21.91
N TYR A 307 -6.54 1.22 21.10
CA TYR A 307 -6.21 2.58 21.53
C TYR A 307 -7.16 3.07 22.63
N TYR A 308 -8.46 2.85 22.44
CA TYR A 308 -9.47 3.18 23.46
C TYR A 308 -9.22 2.45 24.77
N ARG A 309 -8.95 1.15 24.74
CA ARG A 309 -8.60 0.37 25.95
C ARG A 309 -7.33 0.87 26.62
N ARG A 310 -6.32 1.25 25.83
CA ARG A 310 -5.07 1.82 26.35
C ARG A 310 -5.30 3.16 27.05
N ILE A 311 -6.12 4.02 26.45
CA ILE A 311 -6.52 5.30 27.06
C ILE A 311 -7.28 5.06 28.37
N GLN A 312 -8.26 4.17 28.40
CA GLN A 312 -9.00 3.83 29.62
C GLN A 312 -8.07 3.32 30.73
N ALA A 313 -7.11 2.49 30.40
CA ALA A 313 -6.10 2.02 31.36
C ALA A 313 -5.22 3.16 31.91
N LEU A 314 -4.84 4.13 31.06
CA LEU A 314 -4.11 5.33 31.49
C LEU A 314 -4.97 6.22 32.39
N TYR A 315 -6.23 6.46 32.02
CA TYR A 315 -7.16 7.23 32.85
C TYR A 315 -7.39 6.58 34.23
N LYS A 316 -7.49 5.24 34.26
CA LYS A 316 -7.60 4.52 35.53
C LYS A 316 -6.36 4.75 36.42
N ARG A 317 -5.15 4.56 35.87
CA ARG A 317 -3.89 4.79 36.62
C ARG A 317 -3.77 6.23 37.10
N PHE A 318 -4.18 7.19 36.26
CA PHE A 318 -4.14 8.61 36.64
C PHE A 318 -5.14 8.92 37.76
N ARG A 319 -6.35 8.35 37.71
CA ARG A 319 -7.35 8.49 38.78
C ARG A 319 -6.88 7.89 40.09
N ASP A 320 -6.28 6.69 40.03
CA ASP A 320 -5.75 6.00 41.20
C ASP A 320 -4.63 6.83 41.83
N ARG A 321 -3.72 7.41 41.06
CA ARG A 321 -2.67 8.33 41.49
C ARG A 321 -3.23 9.60 42.18
N ILE A 322 -4.24 10.22 41.56
CA ILE A 322 -4.90 11.39 42.13
C ILE A 322 -5.57 11.04 43.45
N SER A 323 -6.18 9.85 43.58
CA SER A 323 -6.78 9.42 44.83
C SER A 323 -5.75 9.20 45.94
N GLU A 324 -4.58 8.61 45.65
CA GLU A 324 -3.46 8.45 46.56
C GLU A 324 -2.95 9.84 47.07
N VAL A 325 -2.65 10.75 46.13
CA VAL A 325 -2.18 12.08 46.46
C VAL A 325 -3.20 12.87 47.34
N ARG A 326 -4.52 12.67 47.01
CA ARG A 326 -5.59 13.30 47.81
C ARG A 326 -5.68 12.71 49.21
N GLN A 327 -5.47 11.41 49.38
CA GLN A 327 -5.43 10.79 50.73
C GLN A 327 -4.21 11.25 51.52
N ASP A 328 -3.03 11.28 50.90
CA ASP A 328 -1.80 11.77 51.55
C ASP A 328 -1.94 13.22 51.98
N LEU A 329 -2.52 14.07 51.13
CA LEU A 329 -2.79 15.46 51.44
C LEU A 329 -3.79 15.60 52.62
N ALA A 330 -4.85 14.79 52.64
CA ALA A 330 -5.81 14.78 53.75
C ALA A 330 -5.17 14.36 55.07
N LEU A 331 -4.28 13.34 55.03
CA LEU A 331 -3.51 12.92 56.22
C LEU A 331 -2.55 14.00 56.69
N MET A 332 -1.86 14.69 55.79
CA MET A 332 -0.97 15.80 56.15
C MET A 332 -1.74 16.97 56.75
N LEU A 333 -2.91 17.32 56.18
CA LEU A 333 -3.78 18.37 56.72
C LEU A 333 -4.30 18.00 58.13
N GLY A 334 -4.75 16.75 58.30
CA GLY A 334 -5.20 16.27 59.61
C GLY A 334 -4.11 16.30 60.68
N ARG A 335 -2.86 15.95 60.34
CA ARG A 335 -1.70 16.09 61.25
C ARG A 335 -1.43 17.53 61.59
N ARG A 336 -1.49 18.44 60.63
CA ARG A 336 -1.28 19.87 60.85
C ARG A 336 -2.35 20.46 61.74
N ASP A 337 -3.63 20.09 61.51
CA ASP A 337 -4.74 20.57 62.33
C ASP A 337 -4.65 20.04 63.77
N ALA A 338 -4.24 18.79 63.97
CA ALA A 338 -4.01 18.21 65.29
C ALA A 338 -2.86 18.97 66.03
N THR A 339 -1.77 19.32 65.34
CA THR A 339 -0.66 20.07 65.91
C THR A 339 -1.10 21.47 66.29
N ILE A 340 -1.93 22.13 65.50
CA ILE A 340 -2.48 23.47 65.80
C ILE A 340 -3.39 23.40 67.01
N GLU A 341 -4.23 22.38 67.14
CA GLU A 341 -5.09 22.21 68.33
C GLU A 341 -4.29 21.94 69.62
N GLU A 342 -3.21 21.15 69.48
CA GLU A 342 -2.30 20.89 70.61
C GLU A 342 -1.58 22.19 71.09
N LEU A 343 -1.15 22.98 70.07
CA LEU A 343 -0.56 24.28 70.35
C LEU A 343 -1.55 25.25 71.05
N LYS A 344 -2.79 25.29 70.56
CA LYS A 344 -3.86 26.10 71.22
C LYS A 344 -4.09 25.68 72.63
N ARG A 345 -4.23 24.37 72.91
CA ARG A 345 -4.39 23.86 74.29
C ARG A 345 -3.23 24.28 75.18
N SER A 346 -1.99 24.14 74.69
CA SER A 346 -0.80 24.55 75.43
C SER A 346 -0.77 26.04 75.73
N VAL A 347 -1.22 26.88 74.81
CA VAL A 347 -1.34 28.33 75.03
C VAL A 347 -2.46 28.63 75.98
N ASP A 348 -3.65 28.02 75.88
CA ASP A 348 -4.75 28.26 76.81
C ASP A 348 -4.42 27.81 78.25
N GLU A 349 -3.70 26.66 78.40
CA GLU A 349 -3.18 26.20 79.66
C GLU A 349 -2.19 27.21 80.31
N LYS A 350 -1.26 27.75 79.49
CA LYS A 350 -0.30 28.76 79.94
C LYS A 350 -0.99 30.08 80.34
N VAL A 351 -2.01 30.50 79.59
CA VAL A 351 -2.85 31.66 79.91
C VAL A 351 -3.60 31.46 81.24
N GLY A 352 -4.25 30.26 81.35
CA GLY A 352 -4.94 29.92 82.60
C GLY A 352 -4.02 29.87 83.82
N ARG A 353 -2.75 29.39 83.67
CA ARG A 353 -1.76 29.43 84.75
C ARG A 353 -1.34 30.84 85.07
N LEU A 354 -1.22 31.73 84.08
CA LEU A 354 -0.91 33.15 84.29
C LEU A 354 -2.06 33.91 84.99
N ASP A 355 -3.31 33.63 84.62
CA ASP A 355 -4.49 34.20 85.22
C ASP A 355 -4.62 33.74 86.70
N ALA A 356 -4.35 32.48 87.01
CA ALA A 356 -4.33 31.95 88.36
C ALA A 356 -3.18 32.50 89.17
N LEU A 357 -2.01 32.84 88.56
CA LEU A 357 -0.91 33.55 89.22
C LEU A 357 -1.24 35.04 89.46
N LYS A 358 -1.98 35.67 88.51
CA LYS A 358 -2.42 37.05 88.61
C LYS A 358 -3.41 37.27 89.75
N GLU A 359 -4.28 36.28 90.01
CA GLU A 359 -5.22 36.28 91.12
C GLU A 359 -4.54 36.16 92.51
N LYS A 360 -3.33 35.57 92.51
CA LYS A 360 -2.52 35.36 93.70
C LYS A 360 -1.51 36.48 93.99
N LEU A 361 -1.33 37.45 93.09
CA LEU A 361 -0.41 38.60 93.30
C LEU A 361 -1.17 39.82 93.86
N PRO A 362 -0.60 40.54 94.79
CA PRO A 362 -1.19 41.79 95.30
C PRO A 362 -1.25 42.84 94.17
N ALA A 363 -2.31 43.68 94.21
CA ALA A 363 -2.74 44.61 93.17
C ALA A 363 -1.73 45.69 92.68
N ARG A 364 -0.51 45.67 93.15
CA ARG A 364 0.55 46.63 92.79
C ARG A 364 1.54 46.19 91.72
N LEU A 365 1.39 44.94 91.15
CA LEU A 365 2.29 44.40 90.16
C LEU A 365 1.57 44.03 88.84
N ALA A 366 0.35 44.50 88.61
CA ALA A 366 -0.48 44.13 87.47
C ALA A 366 -0.32 45.02 86.25
N GLY A 367 0.85 45.55 86.04
CA GLY A 367 1.17 46.30 84.78
C GLY A 367 2.31 45.65 84.01
N ASP A 368 2.18 44.36 83.70
CA ASP A 368 3.33 43.67 83.17
C ASP A 368 3.23 43.47 81.62
N GLN A 369 4.29 43.94 80.95
CA GLN A 369 4.50 43.90 79.52
C GLN A 369 4.33 42.46 78.92
N ASN A 370 4.39 41.42 79.75
CA ASN A 370 4.30 40.04 79.33
C ASN A 370 2.88 39.59 78.95
N TYR A 371 1.83 40.15 79.60
CA TYR A 371 0.45 39.79 79.32
C TYR A 371 -0.02 40.30 77.94
N ASP A 372 0.35 41.55 77.63
CA ASP A 372 0.08 42.14 76.31
C ASP A 372 0.82 41.44 75.23
N SER A 373 2.03 40.94 75.47
CA SER A 373 2.80 40.12 74.52
C SER A 373 2.13 38.77 74.21
N ILE A 374 1.62 38.09 75.25
CA ILE A 374 0.92 36.79 75.06
C ILE A 374 -0.42 36.97 74.37
N ALA A 375 -1.18 38.00 74.75
CA ALA A 375 -2.46 38.30 74.05
C ALA A 375 -2.27 38.71 72.58
N GLN A 376 -1.20 39.45 72.27
CA GLN A 376 -0.81 39.77 70.89
C GLN A 376 -0.37 38.53 70.12
N THR A 377 0.39 37.64 70.77
CA THR A 377 0.82 36.41 70.14
C THR A 377 -0.38 35.51 69.83
N LYS A 378 -1.34 35.35 70.73
CA LYS A 378 -2.60 34.65 70.55
C LYS A 378 -3.40 35.23 69.35
N LEU A 379 -3.59 36.55 69.36
CA LEU A 379 -4.26 37.26 68.27
C LEU A 379 -3.57 37.04 66.92
N GLY A 380 -2.25 37.00 66.86
CA GLY A 380 -1.44 36.77 65.70
C GLY A 380 -1.62 35.36 65.17
N ILE A 381 -1.67 34.34 66.01
CA ILE A 381 -1.91 32.96 65.69
C ILE A 381 -3.34 32.80 65.16
N ASP A 382 -4.34 33.36 65.79
CA ASP A 382 -5.74 33.28 65.34
C ASP A 382 -5.94 33.99 64.00
N THR A 383 -5.28 35.12 63.78
CA THR A 383 -5.25 35.85 62.52
C THR A 383 -4.61 35.01 61.40
N LEU A 384 -3.46 34.39 61.66
CA LEU A 384 -2.77 33.52 60.68
C LEU A 384 -3.61 32.31 60.33
N HIS A 385 -4.22 31.70 61.34
CA HIS A 385 -5.13 30.56 61.11
C HIS A 385 -6.32 30.96 60.26
N ALA A 386 -6.95 32.10 60.48
CA ALA A 386 -8.06 32.60 59.69
C ALA A 386 -7.64 32.87 58.25
N ILE A 387 -6.43 33.41 58.02
CA ILE A 387 -5.87 33.59 56.65
C ILE A 387 -5.67 32.25 55.95
N LEU A 388 -5.09 31.28 56.61
CA LEU A 388 -4.74 29.97 56.01
C LEU A 388 -5.96 29.04 55.83
N CYS A 389 -6.98 29.19 56.69
CA CYS A 389 -8.23 28.42 56.61
C CYS A 389 -9.31 29.07 55.74
N HIS A 390 -8.93 30.06 54.92
CA HIS A 390 -9.85 30.75 53.98
C HIS A 390 -11.06 31.40 54.68
N SER A 391 -10.95 31.75 55.93
CA SER A 391 -11.99 32.44 56.69
C SER A 391 -12.18 33.87 56.18
N ASN A 392 -13.33 34.49 56.49
CA ASN A 392 -13.57 35.89 56.15
C ASN A 392 -12.68 36.81 57.00
N ILE A 393 -11.72 37.45 56.33
CA ILE A 393 -10.75 38.37 56.97
C ILE A 393 -11.00 39.86 56.60
N SER A 394 -12.12 40.16 55.93
CA SER A 394 -12.44 41.51 55.43
C SER A 394 -12.51 42.57 56.53
N GLN A 395 -12.78 42.19 57.77
CA GLN A 395 -12.91 43.07 58.92
C GLN A 395 -11.62 43.22 59.79
N MET A 396 -10.58 42.45 59.41
CA MET A 396 -9.30 42.49 60.13
C MET A 396 -8.53 43.78 59.78
N GLY A 397 -7.97 44.45 60.81
CA GLY A 397 -7.33 45.75 60.71
C GLY A 397 -5.86 45.76 61.11
N ARG A 398 -5.37 46.96 61.55
CA ARG A 398 -3.98 47.13 61.87
C ARG A 398 -3.54 46.36 63.12
N ARG A 399 -4.46 46.09 64.08
CA ARG A 399 -4.18 45.31 65.28
C ARG A 399 -3.82 43.85 64.88
N GLU A 400 -4.60 43.23 64.02
CA GLU A 400 -4.37 41.88 63.50
C GLU A 400 -3.13 41.87 62.63
N GLN A 401 -2.89 42.91 61.82
CA GLN A 401 -1.69 43.07 61.01
C GLN A 401 -0.42 43.01 61.86
N LYS A 402 -0.38 43.82 62.93
CA LYS A 402 0.78 43.87 63.82
C LYS A 402 0.98 42.58 64.61
N ALA A 403 -0.10 41.94 65.01
CA ALA A 403 -0.08 40.70 65.74
C ALA A 403 0.43 39.53 64.84
N VAL A 404 -0.05 39.42 63.60
CA VAL A 404 0.40 38.36 62.65
C VAL A 404 1.83 38.60 62.18
N ALA A 405 2.26 39.83 61.95
CA ALA A 405 3.66 40.14 61.67
C ALA A 405 4.61 39.68 62.76
N GLY A 406 4.25 39.91 64.04
CA GLY A 406 5.01 39.37 65.14
C GLY A 406 5.10 37.85 65.20
N VAL A 407 4.04 37.12 64.84
CA VAL A 407 4.05 35.68 64.80
C VAL A 407 4.87 35.17 63.58
N MET A 408 4.82 35.86 62.45
CA MET A 408 5.60 35.53 61.29
C MET A 408 7.12 35.56 61.52
N TRP A 409 7.65 36.35 62.41
CA TRP A 409 9.06 36.30 62.78
C TRP A 409 9.53 34.94 63.33
N ASN A 410 8.62 34.14 63.85
CA ASN A 410 8.91 32.80 64.35
C ASN A 410 8.65 31.71 63.35
N ILE A 411 7.88 31.99 62.26
CA ILE A 411 7.44 31.02 61.30
C ILE A 411 8.23 31.15 59.95
N ASP A 412 8.28 32.37 59.42
CA ASP A 412 9.02 32.69 58.18
C ASP A 412 9.67 34.08 58.33
N ARG A 413 10.90 34.08 58.79
CA ARG A 413 11.67 35.32 59.07
C ARG A 413 11.87 36.19 57.84
N ARG A 414 11.95 35.55 56.64
CA ARG A 414 12.17 36.31 55.41
C ARG A 414 10.89 37.02 54.97
N LEU A 415 9.76 36.35 55.04
CA LEU A 415 8.47 37.01 54.80
C LEU A 415 8.19 38.04 55.89
N ALA A 416 8.48 37.76 57.17
CA ALA A 416 8.34 38.68 58.28
C ALA A 416 9.13 40.00 58.07
N ALA A 417 10.37 39.90 57.62
CA ALA A 417 11.21 41.08 57.33
C ALA A 417 10.62 41.91 56.15
N ILE A 418 9.87 41.35 55.25
CA ILE A 418 9.20 42.08 54.15
C ILE A 418 7.92 42.75 54.64
N ILE A 419 7.07 42.04 55.41
CA ILE A 419 5.76 42.55 55.84
C ILE A 419 5.83 43.49 56.98
N ASP A 420 6.87 43.42 57.82
CA ASP A 420 7.10 44.31 59.02
C ASP A 420 8.03 45.49 58.70
N ASN A 421 8.58 45.57 57.49
CA ASN A 421 9.43 46.69 57.09
C ASN A 421 8.60 47.96 56.89
N PRO A 422 8.86 49.04 57.67
CA PRO A 422 8.14 50.29 57.55
C PRO A 422 8.22 50.96 56.17
N ASP A 423 9.32 50.75 55.44
CA ASP A 423 9.54 51.33 54.10
C ASP A 423 8.57 50.80 53.08
N ASN A 424 8.07 49.57 53.26
CA ASN A 424 7.11 48.96 52.35
C ASN A 424 5.69 49.51 52.50
N ALA A 425 5.41 50.22 53.62
CA ALA A 425 4.14 50.90 53.96
C ALA A 425 2.89 50.03 53.58
N LEU A 426 2.89 48.77 54.01
CA LEU A 426 1.83 47.83 53.71
C LEU A 426 0.58 48.11 54.56
N THR A 427 -0.56 48.05 53.90
CA THR A 427 -1.85 48.05 54.56
C THR A 427 -2.16 46.67 55.14
N PRO A 428 -3.07 46.51 56.11
CA PRO A 428 -3.46 45.18 56.61
C PRO A 428 -3.83 44.20 55.51
N LYS A 429 -4.61 44.69 54.58
CA LYS A 429 -5.02 43.85 53.39
C LYS A 429 -3.83 43.42 52.57
N GLU A 430 -2.86 44.25 52.29
CA GLU A 430 -1.62 43.96 51.59
C GLU A 430 -0.74 42.98 52.34
N THR A 431 -0.63 43.11 53.65
CA THR A 431 0.10 42.16 54.49
C THR A 431 -0.52 40.79 54.48
N PHE A 432 -1.84 40.68 54.62
CA PHE A 432 -2.55 39.38 54.51
C PHE A 432 -2.44 38.77 53.10
N PHE A 433 -2.47 39.62 52.10
CA PHE A 433 -2.26 39.20 50.70
C PHE A 433 -0.85 38.58 50.48
N CYS A 434 0.20 39.16 51.05
CA CYS A 434 1.56 38.61 51.00
C CYS A 434 1.64 37.21 51.61
N ILE A 435 0.96 37.02 52.77
CA ILE A 435 0.91 35.71 53.44
C ILE A 435 0.17 34.67 52.56
N MET A 436 -0.93 35.07 51.91
CA MET A 436 -1.68 34.21 51.00
C MET A 436 -0.87 33.86 49.72
N GLU A 437 -0.18 34.83 49.11
CA GLU A 437 0.72 34.60 47.97
C GLU A 437 1.85 33.64 48.31
N ARG A 438 2.46 33.81 49.48
CA ARG A 438 3.52 32.92 49.99
C ARG A 438 3.07 31.48 50.13
N ASN A 439 1.81 31.26 50.47
CA ASN A 439 1.21 29.93 50.61
C ASN A 439 0.57 29.43 49.31
N GLY A 440 0.77 30.10 48.17
CA GLY A 440 0.29 29.66 46.87
C GLY A 440 -1.23 29.65 46.70
N MET A 441 -1.95 30.49 47.49
CA MET A 441 -3.41 30.53 47.50
C MET A 441 -3.93 31.07 46.15
N PRO A 442 -4.89 30.38 45.45
CA PRO A 442 -5.48 30.86 44.23
C PRO A 442 -6.24 32.18 44.37
N ASP A 443 -6.29 32.99 43.31
CA ASP A 443 -6.96 34.30 43.31
C ASP A 443 -8.45 34.21 43.71
N ALA A 444 -9.14 33.14 43.28
CA ALA A 444 -10.55 32.88 43.64
C ALA A 444 -10.75 32.66 45.15
N GLU A 445 -9.80 32.05 45.85
CA GLU A 445 -9.85 31.84 47.31
C GLU A 445 -9.51 33.11 48.08
N LYS A 446 -8.54 33.88 47.58
CA LYS A 446 -8.24 35.22 48.13
C LYS A 446 -9.47 36.14 48.02
N ALA A 447 -10.17 36.10 46.87
CA ALA A 447 -11.38 36.86 46.66
C ALA A 447 -12.47 36.52 47.66
N ARG A 448 -12.66 35.22 47.95
CA ARG A 448 -13.59 34.75 49.00
C ARG A 448 -13.19 35.24 50.39
N SER A 449 -11.94 35.09 50.78
CA SER A 449 -11.42 35.53 52.11
C SER A 449 -11.52 37.04 52.31
N PHE A 450 -11.34 37.82 51.25
CA PHE A 450 -11.46 39.28 51.31
C PHE A 450 -12.88 39.80 51.03
N CYS A 451 -13.85 38.93 50.77
CA CYS A 451 -15.22 39.27 50.36
C CYS A 451 -15.23 40.27 49.18
N CYS A 452 -14.46 40.02 48.12
CA CYS A 452 -14.35 40.89 46.96
C CYS A 452 -14.31 40.11 45.64
N SER A 453 -14.36 40.81 44.49
CA SER A 453 -14.21 40.17 43.21
C SER A 453 -12.76 39.75 42.90
N GLU A 454 -12.54 38.75 42.07
CA GLU A 454 -11.19 38.38 41.61
C GLU A 454 -10.48 39.52 40.88
N GLN A 455 -11.23 40.40 40.21
CA GLN A 455 -10.67 41.61 39.59
C GLN A 455 -10.08 42.56 40.63
N ALA A 456 -10.73 42.70 41.81
CA ALA A 456 -10.20 43.48 42.92
C ALA A 456 -8.93 42.84 43.53
N VAL A 457 -8.85 41.50 43.54
CA VAL A 457 -7.65 40.75 43.92
C VAL A 457 -6.50 41.04 42.93
N ARG A 458 -6.75 40.96 41.63
CA ARG A 458 -5.74 41.28 40.59
C ARG A 458 -5.29 42.73 40.66
N SER A 459 -6.20 43.67 40.94
CA SER A 459 -5.87 45.07 41.15
C SER A 459 -4.99 45.27 42.38
N THR A 460 -5.26 44.54 43.47
CA THR A 460 -4.41 44.55 44.68
C THR A 460 -3.04 43.96 44.38
N LYS A 461 -2.96 42.86 43.64
CA LYS A 461 -1.72 42.24 43.17
C LYS A 461 -0.86 43.19 42.34
N SER A 462 -1.48 43.91 41.39
CA SER A 462 -0.80 44.92 40.56
C SER A 462 -0.27 46.10 41.37
N ARG A 463 -1.03 46.58 42.37
CA ARG A 463 -0.58 47.66 43.26
C ARG A 463 0.56 47.21 44.15
N LEU A 464 0.46 46.01 44.71
CA LEU A 464 1.47 45.42 45.55
C LEU A 464 2.78 45.17 44.78
N GLY A 465 2.70 44.74 43.50
CA GLY A 465 3.85 44.58 42.62
C GLY A 465 4.62 45.87 42.28
N LYS A 466 4.03 47.03 42.58
CA LYS A 466 4.75 48.34 42.53
C LYS A 466 5.52 48.67 43.79
N LYS A 467 5.17 48.01 44.89
CA LYS A 467 5.80 48.22 46.21
C LYS A 467 6.83 47.14 46.54
N LEU A 468 6.56 45.92 46.07
CA LEU A 468 7.32 44.71 46.38
C LEU A 468 7.52 43.86 45.13
N ASP A 469 8.66 43.18 45.01
CA ASP A 469 8.86 42.13 44.04
C ASP A 469 8.13 40.86 44.51
N LEU A 470 6.94 40.66 43.98
CA LEU A 470 6.10 39.50 44.33
C LEU A 470 6.76 38.16 43.97
N ALA A 471 7.66 38.12 42.99
CA ALA A 471 8.40 36.91 42.65
C ALA A 471 9.31 36.47 43.80
N GLN A 472 9.89 37.42 44.51
CA GLN A 472 10.68 37.12 45.73
C GLN A 472 9.83 36.51 46.84
N ILE A 473 8.57 36.92 47.00
CA ILE A 473 7.68 36.35 48.01
C ILE A 473 7.33 34.88 47.70
N VAL A 474 7.06 34.57 46.47
CA VAL A 474 6.67 33.21 46.03
C VAL A 474 7.85 32.24 46.03
N HIS A 475 9.04 32.70 45.64
CA HIS A 475 10.24 31.88 45.49
C HIS A 475 11.19 31.87 46.67
N LEU A 476 10.83 32.44 47.82
CA LEU A 476 11.59 32.29 49.04
C LEU A 476 11.65 30.80 49.42
N SER A 477 12.82 30.17 49.37
CA SER A 477 13.00 28.83 49.95
C SER A 477 12.56 28.81 51.38
N PRO A 478 11.88 27.75 51.90
CA PRO A 478 11.56 27.69 53.35
C PRO A 478 12.84 27.84 54.15
N SER A 479 12.78 28.64 55.21
CA SER A 479 13.91 28.74 56.14
C SER A 479 14.18 27.36 56.76
N PRO A 480 15.45 26.91 56.88
CA PRO A 480 15.80 25.67 57.53
C PRO A 480 15.31 25.56 58.95
#